data_ae6e5f5b352da466d78d6bef617ed3ab
#
_entry.id   ae6e5f5b352da466d78d6bef617ed3ab
#
_cell.length_a   1.000
_cell.length_b   1.000
_cell.length_c   1.000
_cell.angle_alpha   90.00
_cell.angle_beta   90.00
_cell.angle_gamma   90.00
#
_symmetry.space_group_name_H-M   'P 1'
#
loop_
_entity.id
_entity.type
_entity.pdbx_description
1 polymer ?
#
loop_
_entity_poly.entity_id
_entity_poly.type
_entity_poly.pdbx_seq_one_letter_code
_entity_poly.pdbx_strand_id
1 'polypeptide(L)'
;MSQKLDVLSKYPDAVELGELYRQAGFDLYLVGGLVRGELRNTPGEFTDFDMTTNATPAQSEQILSAWGEHIWDIGKEYGTISARKNGAVYEVTTYRAEVYVADSRKPTVEFGTDLKADLIRRDFTINAMAAALPSGEIVDLFHGTKDLAEGVLRTPRSPQESFSEDPLRMMRAARFAARFNLTVAPEVFEAMRQMAPRIEIISAERVRDELIKLICADYPRVGLNLLVETGLAGYVLPELPALRMEMDPSHRHKDVYEHSLKVMEQAIEKETDADGPCPAPDFVLRFASLLHDIGKPKTRRFEKDGSVSFLQHDVVGARMVKKRMRALRFDNDTIKAVARLVELHMRFYGYREAGWTDSAVRRYVRDAGEQLQRLHRLSRSDVTTRNKRMARSLAQAYDDLERRIDELAAQEELDAMRPELDGEQIMAVLGIDPGPLVGQAYKFLLNLRLDEGELGEEEATRRLLVWWQEHGES
;
A
#
# COMPACT_ATOMS: atom_id res chain seq x y z
N MET A 1 -2.16 -11.28 -39.82
CA MET A 1 -2.37 -9.81 -39.74
C MET A 1 -1.52 -9.32 -38.60
N SER A 2 -0.68 -8.31 -38.83
CA SER A 2 0.10 -7.67 -37.75
C SER A 2 -0.89 -7.05 -36.77
N GLN A 3 -0.71 -7.31 -35.47
CA GLN A 3 -1.53 -6.75 -34.41
C GLN A 3 -1.13 -5.27 -34.25
N LYS A 4 -2.12 -4.37 -34.17
CA LYS A 4 -1.89 -2.93 -34.02
C LYS A 4 -2.61 -2.40 -32.80
N LEU A 5 -1.95 -1.49 -32.06
CA LEU A 5 -2.62 -0.67 -31.05
C LEU A 5 -3.31 0.52 -31.73
N ASP A 6 -4.45 0.92 -31.18
CA ASP A 6 -5.12 2.15 -31.57
C ASP A 6 -4.46 3.37 -30.94
N VAL A 7 -3.23 3.67 -31.38
CA VAL A 7 -2.46 4.81 -30.85
C VAL A 7 -2.94 6.14 -31.42
N LEU A 8 -3.51 6.13 -32.63
CA LEU A 8 -3.93 7.36 -33.33
C LEU A 8 -5.06 8.08 -32.61
N SER A 9 -6.04 7.34 -32.11
CA SER A 9 -7.19 7.93 -31.41
C SER A 9 -6.91 8.19 -29.93
N LYS A 10 -6.07 7.36 -29.28
CA LYS A 10 -5.84 7.43 -27.86
C LYS A 10 -4.70 8.33 -27.43
N TYR A 11 -3.63 8.40 -28.24
CA TYR A 11 -2.37 9.05 -27.85
C TYR A 11 -1.83 10.01 -28.94
N PRO A 12 -2.57 11.08 -29.28
CA PRO A 12 -2.20 11.98 -30.39
C PRO A 12 -0.82 12.62 -30.19
N ASP A 13 -0.43 13.00 -28.97
CA ASP A 13 0.88 13.59 -28.70
C ASP A 13 2.02 12.59 -28.93
N ALA A 14 1.82 11.31 -28.56
CA ALA A 14 2.80 10.26 -28.84
C ALA A 14 2.94 10.01 -30.34
N VAL A 15 1.83 10.08 -31.09
CA VAL A 15 1.84 9.96 -32.57
C VAL A 15 2.58 11.13 -33.20
N GLU A 16 2.32 12.37 -32.74
CA GLU A 16 3.06 13.57 -33.19
C GLU A 16 4.54 13.42 -32.95
N LEU A 17 4.93 12.98 -31.73
CA LEU A 17 6.33 12.76 -31.39
C LEU A 17 6.96 11.68 -32.29
N GLY A 18 6.25 10.58 -32.54
CA GLY A 18 6.69 9.51 -33.45
C GLY A 18 6.94 10.02 -34.87
N GLU A 19 6.10 10.92 -35.36
CA GLU A 19 6.28 11.55 -36.65
C GLU A 19 7.52 12.45 -36.70
N LEU A 20 7.82 13.20 -35.62
CA LEU A 20 9.04 14.03 -35.53
C LEU A 20 10.30 13.19 -35.55
N TYR A 21 10.31 12.05 -34.81
CA TYR A 21 11.44 11.13 -34.85
C TYR A 21 11.64 10.54 -36.25
N ARG A 22 10.55 10.10 -36.88
CA ARG A 22 10.58 9.57 -38.27
C ARG A 22 11.13 10.58 -39.27
N GLN A 23 10.72 11.87 -39.16
CA GLN A 23 11.22 12.94 -40.02
C GLN A 23 12.71 13.21 -39.78
N ALA A 24 13.19 13.03 -38.57
CA ALA A 24 14.61 13.12 -38.19
C ALA A 24 15.43 11.87 -38.59
N GLY A 25 14.77 10.81 -39.13
CA GLY A 25 15.42 9.58 -39.56
C GLY A 25 15.62 8.55 -38.41
N PHE A 26 14.87 8.66 -37.34
CA PHE A 26 14.94 7.77 -36.17
C PHE A 26 13.65 7.00 -35.96
N ASP A 27 13.79 5.80 -35.40
CA ASP A 27 12.67 5.00 -34.92
C ASP A 27 12.26 5.43 -33.52
N LEU A 28 10.95 5.34 -33.22
CA LEU A 28 10.41 5.54 -31.87
C LEU A 28 9.34 4.48 -31.59
N TYR A 29 9.44 3.86 -30.42
CA TYR A 29 8.50 2.82 -29.98
C TYR A 29 7.98 3.12 -28.57
N LEU A 30 6.67 2.93 -28.36
CA LEU A 30 6.11 2.77 -27.02
C LEU A 30 6.53 1.40 -26.48
N VAL A 31 6.84 1.30 -25.19
CA VAL A 31 7.29 0.05 -24.56
C VAL A 31 6.71 -0.12 -23.16
N GLY A 32 6.90 -1.31 -22.59
CA GLY A 32 6.67 -1.57 -21.17
C GLY A 32 5.21 -1.59 -20.74
N GLY A 33 4.89 -0.82 -19.71
CA GLY A 33 3.61 -0.86 -19.00
C GLY A 33 2.40 -0.51 -19.84
N LEU A 34 2.55 0.50 -20.71
CA LEU A 34 1.48 0.97 -21.59
C LEU A 34 1.10 -0.08 -22.64
N VAL A 35 2.09 -0.64 -23.36
CA VAL A 35 1.85 -1.66 -24.38
C VAL A 35 1.16 -2.89 -23.78
N ARG A 36 1.63 -3.35 -22.64
CA ARG A 36 1.00 -4.44 -21.88
C ARG A 36 -0.43 -4.10 -21.43
N GLY A 37 -0.64 -2.90 -20.89
CA GLY A 37 -1.95 -2.44 -20.40
C GLY A 37 -2.97 -2.37 -21.52
N GLU A 38 -2.61 -1.82 -22.67
CA GLU A 38 -3.46 -1.76 -23.86
C GLU A 38 -3.84 -3.17 -24.37
N LEU A 39 -2.88 -4.09 -24.42
CA LEU A 39 -3.15 -5.47 -24.82
C LEU A 39 -4.03 -6.24 -23.83
N ARG A 40 -4.07 -5.84 -22.57
CA ARG A 40 -4.97 -6.39 -21.54
C ARG A 40 -6.35 -5.72 -21.52
N ASN A 41 -6.57 -4.69 -22.32
CA ASN A 41 -7.75 -3.83 -22.22
C ASN A 41 -7.97 -3.30 -20.79
N THR A 42 -6.89 -2.95 -20.09
CA THR A 42 -6.97 -2.41 -18.74
C THR A 42 -7.47 -0.96 -18.84
N PRO A 43 -8.61 -0.62 -18.24
CA PRO A 43 -9.07 0.75 -18.25
C PRO A 43 -8.12 1.65 -17.45
N GLY A 44 -7.78 2.81 -17.98
CA GLY A 44 -6.97 3.81 -17.32
C GLY A 44 -6.42 4.84 -18.31
N GLU A 45 -6.25 6.05 -17.84
CA GLU A 45 -5.47 7.06 -18.54
C GLU A 45 -4.01 6.87 -18.17
N PHE A 46 -3.17 6.67 -19.20
CA PHE A 46 -1.73 6.64 -19.01
C PHE A 46 -1.21 8.07 -19.06
N THR A 47 -0.52 8.47 -18.02
CA THR A 47 0.14 9.79 -17.90
C THR A 47 1.66 9.71 -18.07
N ASP A 48 2.21 8.50 -18.02
CA ASP A 48 3.64 8.22 -18.14
C ASP A 48 3.87 7.29 -19.34
N PHE A 49 4.61 7.78 -20.31
CA PHE A 49 4.88 7.11 -21.59
C PHE A 49 6.35 6.71 -21.67
N ASP A 50 6.62 5.42 -21.46
CA ASP A 50 7.96 4.85 -21.69
C ASP A 50 8.15 4.58 -23.19
N MET A 51 9.22 5.16 -23.74
CA MET A 51 9.57 5.02 -25.15
C MET A 51 11.02 4.61 -25.32
N THR A 52 11.32 3.98 -26.46
CA THR A 52 12.69 3.61 -26.79
C THR A 52 12.98 3.97 -28.26
N THR A 53 14.24 4.35 -28.57
CA THR A 53 14.67 4.88 -29.88
C THR A 53 16.10 4.52 -30.21
N ASN A 54 16.44 4.54 -31.51
CA ASN A 54 17.83 4.47 -31.99
C ASN A 54 18.53 5.87 -32.02
N ALA A 55 17.82 6.96 -31.73
CA ALA A 55 18.43 8.26 -31.57
C ALA A 55 19.31 8.32 -30.32
N THR A 56 20.44 9.02 -30.40
CA THR A 56 21.29 9.27 -29.23
C THR A 56 20.59 10.22 -28.24
N PRO A 57 21.01 10.27 -26.96
CA PRO A 57 20.41 11.18 -25.98
C PRO A 57 20.46 12.66 -26.43
N ALA A 58 21.54 13.09 -27.10
CA ALA A 58 21.64 14.46 -27.61
C ALA A 58 20.65 14.76 -28.75
N GLN A 59 20.41 13.79 -29.63
CA GLN A 59 19.42 13.90 -30.71
C GLN A 59 17.98 13.89 -30.13
N SER A 60 17.69 13.03 -29.16
CA SER A 60 16.42 13.02 -28.46
C SER A 60 16.17 14.33 -27.71
N GLU A 61 17.16 14.87 -27.03
CA GLU A 61 17.06 16.17 -26.34
C GLU A 61 16.73 17.30 -27.33
N GLN A 62 17.33 17.31 -28.52
CA GLN A 62 17.04 18.33 -29.53
C GLN A 62 15.58 18.22 -30.03
N ILE A 63 15.08 17.01 -30.28
CA ILE A 63 13.71 16.80 -30.75
C ILE A 63 12.71 17.16 -29.64
N LEU A 64 12.94 16.67 -28.43
CA LEU A 64 12.04 16.90 -27.29
C LEU A 64 12.02 18.38 -26.87
N SER A 65 13.16 19.11 -27.00
CA SER A 65 13.25 20.55 -26.72
C SER A 65 12.36 21.39 -27.63
N ALA A 66 12.18 20.96 -28.87
CA ALA A 66 11.31 21.67 -29.82
C ALA A 66 9.83 21.30 -29.65
N TRP A 67 9.53 20.17 -29.00
CA TRP A 67 8.17 19.60 -28.91
C TRP A 67 7.53 19.73 -27.54
N GLY A 68 8.30 19.51 -26.44
CA GLY A 68 7.81 19.49 -25.07
C GLY A 68 7.72 20.86 -24.42
N GLU A 69 6.87 20.99 -23.41
CA GLU A 69 6.72 22.19 -22.57
C GLU A 69 7.87 22.33 -21.56
N HIS A 70 8.31 21.20 -21.00
CA HIS A 70 9.41 21.09 -20.06
C HIS A 70 10.24 19.85 -20.36
N ILE A 71 11.56 19.93 -20.14
CA ILE A 71 12.49 18.84 -20.39
C ILE A 71 13.36 18.61 -19.17
N TRP A 72 13.68 17.34 -18.93
CA TRP A 72 14.62 16.91 -17.89
C TRP A 72 15.67 15.99 -18.51
N ASP A 73 16.92 16.22 -18.16
CA ASP A 73 18.09 15.45 -18.59
C ASP A 73 18.70 14.61 -17.45
N ILE A 74 18.02 14.50 -16.30
CA ILE A 74 18.51 13.78 -15.11
C ILE A 74 18.89 12.33 -15.43
N GLY A 75 18.24 11.72 -16.43
CA GLY A 75 18.52 10.36 -16.91
C GLY A 75 19.50 10.28 -18.07
N LYS A 76 20.09 11.38 -18.52
CA LYS A 76 20.93 11.45 -19.74
C LYS A 76 22.15 10.54 -19.68
N GLU A 77 22.78 10.39 -18.53
CA GLU A 77 23.90 9.45 -18.30
C GLU A 77 23.48 8.00 -18.59
N TYR A 78 22.18 7.69 -18.40
CA TYR A 78 21.59 6.38 -18.63
C TYR A 78 20.84 6.30 -19.97
N GLY A 79 20.95 7.34 -20.80
CA GLY A 79 20.34 7.38 -22.12
C GLY A 79 18.88 7.84 -22.15
N THR A 80 18.32 8.34 -21.06
CA THR A 80 16.92 8.78 -20.98
C THR A 80 16.82 10.29 -20.96
N ILE A 81 15.97 10.84 -21.83
CA ILE A 81 15.51 12.24 -21.82
C ILE A 81 14.02 12.24 -21.60
N SER A 82 13.54 13.04 -20.67
CA SER A 82 12.13 13.14 -20.34
C SER A 82 11.57 14.50 -20.75
N ALA A 83 10.33 14.51 -21.25
CA ALA A 83 9.60 15.75 -21.60
C ALA A 83 8.18 15.69 -21.02
N ARG A 84 7.61 16.87 -20.72
CA ARG A 84 6.19 17.01 -20.38
C ARG A 84 5.46 17.70 -21.54
N LYS A 85 4.29 17.18 -21.87
CA LYS A 85 3.35 17.83 -22.82
C LYS A 85 1.91 17.48 -22.42
N ASN A 86 1.05 18.47 -22.41
CA ASN A 86 -0.38 18.33 -22.10
C ASN A 86 -0.66 17.55 -20.80
N GLY A 87 0.17 17.77 -19.76
CA GLY A 87 0.04 17.11 -18.46
C GLY A 87 0.64 15.71 -18.38
N ALA A 88 1.03 15.08 -19.49
CA ALA A 88 1.68 13.78 -19.54
C ALA A 88 3.21 13.87 -19.59
N VAL A 89 3.88 12.82 -19.10
CA VAL A 89 5.34 12.68 -19.10
C VAL A 89 5.75 11.64 -20.14
N TYR A 90 6.74 11.99 -20.95
CA TYR A 90 7.28 11.15 -22.04
C TYR A 90 8.75 10.89 -21.76
N GLU A 91 9.12 9.65 -21.46
CA GLU A 91 10.48 9.22 -21.18
C GLU A 91 11.04 8.47 -22.39
N VAL A 92 11.94 9.10 -23.11
CA VAL A 92 12.55 8.50 -24.31
C VAL A 92 13.96 8.02 -23.97
N THR A 93 14.15 6.70 -24.05
CA THR A 93 15.43 6.05 -23.76
C THR A 93 16.08 5.55 -25.05
N THR A 94 17.33 5.92 -25.28
CA THR A 94 18.15 5.35 -26.36
C THR A 94 18.32 3.87 -26.15
N TYR A 95 18.26 3.04 -27.20
CA TYR A 95 18.53 1.60 -27.13
C TYR A 95 19.84 1.34 -26.41
N ARG A 96 19.83 0.40 -25.48
CA ARG A 96 21.01 0.04 -24.69
C ARG A 96 21.48 -1.35 -25.07
N ALA A 97 22.78 -1.46 -25.32
CA ALA A 97 23.52 -2.70 -25.30
C ALA A 97 24.36 -2.68 -24.02
N GLU A 98 23.88 -3.27 -22.92
CA GLU A 98 24.64 -3.26 -21.66
C GLU A 98 25.74 -4.31 -21.72
N VAL A 99 26.99 -3.89 -21.48
CA VAL A 99 28.11 -4.78 -21.19
C VAL A 99 28.31 -4.83 -19.70
N TYR A 100 27.95 -5.93 -19.06
CA TYR A 100 28.25 -6.14 -17.64
C TYR A 100 29.73 -6.55 -17.51
N VAL A 101 30.50 -5.72 -16.82
CA VAL A 101 31.83 -6.12 -16.34
C VAL A 101 31.60 -6.91 -15.05
N ALA A 102 32.06 -8.16 -15.00
CA ALA A 102 32.05 -8.98 -13.80
C ALA A 102 32.58 -8.17 -12.60
N ASP A 103 31.86 -8.19 -11.47
CA ASP A 103 32.16 -7.49 -10.22
C ASP A 103 31.97 -5.95 -10.18
N SER A 104 31.38 -5.32 -11.19
CA SER A 104 31.01 -3.89 -11.12
C SER A 104 29.54 -3.69 -10.79
N ARG A 105 29.24 -2.88 -9.74
CA ARG A 105 27.86 -2.45 -9.38
C ARG A 105 27.28 -1.39 -10.33
N LYS A 106 28.08 -0.85 -11.23
CA LYS A 106 27.66 0.14 -12.22
C LYS A 106 27.84 -0.46 -13.60
N PRO A 107 26.77 -0.77 -14.34
CA PRO A 107 26.90 -1.17 -15.74
C PRO A 107 27.46 -0.02 -16.55
N THR A 108 28.40 -0.33 -17.45
CA THR A 108 28.78 0.64 -18.48
C THR A 108 27.67 0.61 -19.52
N VAL A 109 26.95 1.73 -19.68
CA VAL A 109 25.89 1.85 -20.69
C VAL A 109 26.55 2.04 -22.06
N GLU A 110 26.44 1.05 -22.93
CA GLU A 110 26.71 1.22 -24.35
C GLU A 110 25.39 1.44 -25.08
N PHE A 111 25.34 2.50 -25.89
CA PHE A 111 24.17 2.77 -26.72
C PHE A 111 24.19 1.91 -27.96
N GLY A 112 23.08 1.21 -28.23
CA GLY A 112 22.91 0.35 -29.38
C GLY A 112 22.00 0.98 -30.43
N THR A 113 21.94 0.37 -31.59
CA THR A 113 21.03 0.74 -32.69
C THR A 113 19.99 -0.34 -32.99
N ASP A 114 20.01 -1.43 -32.24
CA ASP A 114 19.15 -2.60 -32.46
C ASP A 114 18.06 -2.71 -31.38
N LEU A 115 16.82 -2.58 -31.81
CA LEU A 115 15.62 -2.76 -30.97
C LEU A 115 15.58 -4.13 -30.28
N LYS A 116 16.02 -5.20 -30.96
CA LYS A 116 16.04 -6.55 -30.39
C LYS A 116 16.98 -6.61 -29.19
N ALA A 117 18.14 -5.95 -29.26
CA ALA A 117 19.09 -5.85 -28.16
C ALA A 117 18.49 -5.08 -26.95
N ASP A 118 17.68 -4.05 -27.19
CA ASP A 118 16.97 -3.35 -26.12
C ASP A 118 15.85 -4.20 -25.50
N LEU A 119 15.08 -4.91 -26.28
CA LEU A 119 13.95 -5.71 -25.78
C LEU A 119 14.39 -6.97 -25.02
N ILE A 120 15.46 -7.65 -25.47
CA ILE A 120 15.94 -8.90 -24.85
C ILE A 120 16.46 -8.71 -23.42
N ARG A 121 16.97 -7.52 -23.08
CA ARG A 121 17.47 -7.20 -21.73
C ARG A 121 16.38 -6.83 -20.73
N ARG A 122 15.13 -6.70 -21.18
CA ARG A 122 13.99 -6.42 -20.29
C ARG A 122 13.73 -7.60 -19.38
N ASP A 123 12.99 -7.32 -18.28
CA ASP A 123 12.75 -8.31 -17.22
C ASP A 123 11.93 -9.51 -17.69
N PHE A 124 10.78 -9.25 -18.34
CA PHE A 124 9.83 -10.28 -18.75
C PHE A 124 9.30 -10.04 -20.17
N THR A 125 8.92 -11.14 -20.84
CA THR A 125 8.38 -11.13 -22.20
C THR A 125 7.19 -10.18 -22.34
N ILE A 126 6.30 -10.13 -21.34
CA ILE A 126 5.13 -9.25 -21.29
C ILE A 126 5.48 -7.75 -21.22
N ASN A 127 6.73 -7.41 -20.89
CA ASN A 127 7.29 -6.05 -20.89
C ASN A 127 8.28 -5.83 -22.02
N ALA A 128 8.60 -6.86 -22.81
CA ALA A 128 9.54 -6.84 -23.91
C ALA A 128 8.81 -6.75 -25.28
N MET A 129 7.65 -6.13 -25.29
CA MET A 129 6.88 -5.78 -26.48
C MET A 129 7.00 -4.29 -26.75
N ALA A 130 7.00 -3.92 -28.01
CA ALA A 130 7.07 -2.54 -28.46
C ALA A 130 5.94 -2.22 -29.45
N ALA A 131 5.46 -0.97 -29.47
CA ALA A 131 4.53 -0.50 -30.49
C ALA A 131 5.15 0.66 -31.26
N ALA A 132 5.33 0.47 -32.56
CA ALA A 132 5.96 1.45 -33.43
C ALA A 132 5.12 2.73 -33.53
N LEU A 133 5.76 3.89 -33.48
CA LEU A 133 5.13 5.18 -33.71
C LEU A 133 5.55 5.76 -35.07
N PRO A 134 4.65 6.35 -35.82
CA PRO A 134 3.23 6.62 -35.50
C PRO A 134 2.25 5.49 -35.84
N SER A 135 2.69 4.32 -36.33
CA SER A 135 1.82 3.31 -36.97
C SER A 135 1.01 2.46 -35.96
N GLY A 136 1.43 2.36 -34.71
CA GLY A 136 0.86 1.47 -33.69
C GLY A 136 1.17 -0.03 -33.91
N GLU A 137 2.01 -0.38 -34.88
CA GLU A 137 2.36 -1.78 -35.16
C GLU A 137 3.13 -2.41 -34.01
N ILE A 138 2.67 -3.59 -33.56
CA ILE A 138 3.31 -4.31 -32.44
C ILE A 138 4.50 -5.11 -32.93
N VAL A 139 5.63 -4.90 -32.28
CA VAL A 139 6.84 -5.71 -32.40
C VAL A 139 6.97 -6.60 -31.16
N ASP A 140 6.74 -7.90 -31.35
CA ASP A 140 6.81 -8.93 -30.29
C ASP A 140 7.79 -10.03 -30.69
N LEU A 141 9.04 -9.83 -30.34
CA LEU A 141 10.14 -10.74 -30.69
C LEU A 141 10.27 -11.94 -29.75
N PHE A 142 9.64 -11.89 -28.58
CA PHE A 142 9.81 -12.85 -27.49
C PHE A 142 8.49 -13.49 -27.04
N HIS A 143 7.43 -13.40 -27.88
CA HIS A 143 6.12 -13.99 -27.63
C HIS A 143 5.40 -13.45 -26.39
N GLY A 144 5.65 -12.19 -26.03
CA GLY A 144 5.04 -11.53 -24.88
C GLY A 144 3.52 -11.46 -24.97
N THR A 145 2.95 -11.28 -26.16
CA THR A 145 1.49 -11.31 -26.39
C THR A 145 0.89 -12.68 -26.06
N LYS A 146 1.57 -13.76 -26.41
CA LYS A 146 1.16 -15.12 -26.10
C LYS A 146 1.23 -15.38 -24.60
N ASP A 147 2.36 -15.08 -23.95
CA ASP A 147 2.57 -15.26 -22.53
C ASP A 147 1.53 -14.43 -21.72
N LEU A 148 1.21 -13.22 -22.18
CA LEU A 148 0.20 -12.37 -21.58
C LEU A 148 -1.21 -12.98 -21.69
N ALA A 149 -1.57 -13.55 -22.83
CA ALA A 149 -2.86 -14.21 -23.05
C ALA A 149 -3.00 -15.52 -22.24
N GLU A 150 -1.91 -16.27 -22.10
CA GLU A 150 -1.86 -17.51 -21.32
C GLU A 150 -1.70 -17.26 -19.80
N GLY A 151 -1.44 -16.02 -19.38
CA GLY A 151 -1.21 -15.68 -17.97
C GLY A 151 0.12 -16.22 -17.43
N VAL A 152 1.14 -16.30 -18.27
CA VAL A 152 2.46 -16.85 -17.91
C VAL A 152 3.49 -15.73 -17.83
N LEU A 153 4.35 -15.80 -16.83
CA LEU A 153 5.48 -14.89 -16.65
C LEU A 153 6.78 -15.60 -17.05
N ARG A 154 7.41 -15.11 -18.11
CA ARG A 154 8.63 -15.66 -18.71
C ARG A 154 9.64 -14.56 -18.98
N THR A 155 10.94 -14.88 -18.95
CA THR A 155 12.01 -13.94 -19.32
C THR A 155 12.32 -14.01 -20.82
N PRO A 156 12.71 -12.89 -21.50
CA PRO A 156 13.05 -12.89 -22.92
C PRO A 156 14.26 -13.76 -23.28
N ARG A 157 15.17 -13.94 -22.34
CA ARG A 157 16.35 -14.84 -22.40
C ARG A 157 16.33 -15.84 -21.25
N SER A 158 17.41 -16.62 -21.07
CA SER A 158 17.44 -17.55 -19.95
C SER A 158 17.23 -16.81 -18.62
N PRO A 159 16.41 -17.36 -17.70
CA PRO A 159 16.19 -16.73 -16.39
C PRO A 159 17.51 -16.58 -15.60
N GLN A 160 18.45 -17.50 -15.75
CA GLN A 160 19.76 -17.44 -15.08
C GLN A 160 20.56 -16.22 -15.51
N GLU A 161 20.61 -15.91 -16.82
CA GLU A 161 21.24 -14.69 -17.32
C GLU A 161 20.52 -13.45 -16.81
N SER A 162 19.20 -13.44 -16.91
CA SER A 162 18.37 -12.31 -16.47
C SER A 162 18.57 -11.99 -14.98
N PHE A 163 18.56 -12.99 -14.10
CA PHE A 163 18.72 -12.80 -12.65
C PHE A 163 20.19 -12.62 -12.24
N SER A 164 21.14 -13.03 -13.08
CA SER A 164 22.55 -12.70 -12.88
C SER A 164 22.83 -11.23 -13.07
N GLU A 165 22.17 -10.60 -14.03
CA GLU A 165 22.30 -9.16 -14.28
C GLU A 165 21.63 -8.31 -13.19
N ASP A 166 20.37 -8.59 -12.86
CA ASP A 166 19.66 -7.88 -11.79
C ASP A 166 18.86 -8.89 -10.96
N PRO A 167 19.39 -9.34 -9.82
CA PRO A 167 18.66 -10.23 -8.92
C PRO A 167 17.32 -9.68 -8.41
N LEU A 168 17.11 -8.36 -8.45
CA LEU A 168 15.82 -7.76 -8.09
C LEU A 168 14.69 -8.24 -9.01
N ARG A 169 15.01 -8.71 -10.21
CA ARG A 169 14.01 -9.27 -11.13
C ARG A 169 13.27 -10.48 -10.53
N MET A 170 13.85 -11.20 -9.56
CA MET A 170 13.15 -12.23 -8.80
C MET A 170 12.01 -11.64 -7.93
N MET A 171 12.25 -10.51 -7.26
CA MET A 171 11.19 -9.79 -6.54
C MET A 171 10.14 -9.21 -7.50
N ARG A 172 10.59 -8.71 -8.64
CA ARG A 172 9.69 -8.21 -9.69
C ARG A 172 8.81 -9.33 -10.26
N ALA A 173 9.33 -10.56 -10.39
CA ALA A 173 8.53 -11.74 -10.78
C ALA A 173 7.37 -11.97 -9.80
N ALA A 174 7.65 -11.98 -8.50
CA ALA A 174 6.63 -12.13 -7.47
C ALA A 174 5.60 -10.98 -7.50
N ARG A 175 6.06 -9.74 -7.70
CA ARG A 175 5.18 -8.57 -7.83
C ARG A 175 4.29 -8.65 -9.07
N PHE A 176 4.83 -9.01 -10.24
CA PHE A 176 4.02 -9.12 -11.46
C PHE A 176 3.03 -10.29 -11.38
N ALA A 177 3.44 -11.42 -10.80
CA ALA A 177 2.53 -12.51 -10.50
C ALA A 177 1.37 -12.06 -9.61
N ALA A 178 1.67 -11.28 -8.54
CA ALA A 178 0.67 -10.71 -7.65
C ALA A 178 -0.22 -9.64 -8.32
N ARG A 179 0.34 -8.79 -9.18
CA ARG A 179 -0.41 -7.71 -9.82
C ARG A 179 -1.37 -8.20 -10.88
N PHE A 180 -0.98 -9.22 -11.64
CA PHE A 180 -1.73 -9.65 -12.82
C PHE A 180 -2.28 -11.08 -12.71
N ASN A 181 -2.15 -11.71 -11.56
CA ASN A 181 -2.52 -13.10 -11.32
C ASN A 181 -1.87 -14.06 -12.33
N LEU A 182 -0.55 -13.93 -12.50
CA LEU A 182 0.22 -14.71 -13.45
C LEU A 182 0.87 -15.92 -12.77
N THR A 183 1.03 -16.99 -13.51
CA THR A 183 1.86 -18.13 -13.14
C THR A 183 3.26 -17.97 -13.73
N VAL A 184 4.31 -18.12 -12.94
CA VAL A 184 5.68 -18.10 -13.47
C VAL A 184 5.97 -19.40 -14.21
N ALA A 185 6.69 -19.28 -15.34
CA ALA A 185 7.12 -20.44 -16.10
C ALA A 185 8.03 -21.35 -15.23
N PRO A 186 8.00 -22.68 -15.42
CA PRO A 186 8.79 -23.61 -14.59
C PRO A 186 10.29 -23.28 -14.55
N GLU A 187 10.87 -22.86 -15.66
CA GLU A 187 12.26 -22.46 -15.77
C GLU A 187 12.57 -21.17 -14.98
N VAL A 188 11.61 -20.25 -14.90
CA VAL A 188 11.73 -19.03 -14.08
C VAL A 188 11.63 -19.36 -12.60
N PHE A 189 10.70 -20.23 -12.22
CA PHE A 189 10.56 -20.70 -10.84
C PHE A 189 11.84 -21.40 -10.34
N GLU A 190 12.38 -22.31 -11.14
CA GLU A 190 13.59 -23.05 -10.78
C GLU A 190 14.81 -22.13 -10.68
N ALA A 191 14.95 -21.17 -11.59
CA ALA A 191 16.02 -20.17 -11.52
C ALA A 191 15.88 -19.27 -10.26
N MET A 192 14.67 -18.84 -9.92
CA MET A 192 14.42 -18.11 -8.68
C MET A 192 14.88 -18.93 -7.46
N ARG A 193 14.55 -20.22 -7.42
CA ARG A 193 14.92 -21.11 -6.32
C ARG A 193 16.43 -21.28 -6.20
N GLN A 194 17.13 -21.47 -7.31
CA GLN A 194 18.59 -21.65 -7.33
C GLN A 194 19.35 -20.36 -7.01
N MET A 195 18.82 -19.22 -7.43
CA MET A 195 19.51 -17.94 -7.37
C MET A 195 19.01 -17.03 -6.24
N ALA A 196 18.09 -17.50 -5.40
CA ALA A 196 17.54 -16.72 -4.26
C ALA A 196 18.61 -16.03 -3.40
N PRO A 197 19.76 -16.66 -3.07
CA PRO A 197 20.81 -16.01 -2.29
C PRO A 197 21.36 -14.73 -2.92
N ARG A 198 21.30 -14.59 -4.24
CA ARG A 198 21.82 -13.39 -4.93
C ARG A 198 21.06 -12.10 -4.61
N ILE A 199 19.85 -12.19 -4.02
CA ILE A 199 19.09 -11.01 -3.60
C ILE A 199 19.84 -10.18 -2.54
N GLU A 200 20.77 -10.78 -1.81
CA GLU A 200 21.54 -10.11 -0.76
C GLU A 200 22.44 -8.99 -1.27
N ILE A 201 22.79 -9.00 -2.56
CA ILE A 201 23.58 -7.90 -3.16
C ILE A 201 22.74 -6.67 -3.49
N ILE A 202 21.41 -6.80 -3.48
CA ILE A 202 20.48 -5.71 -3.76
C ILE A 202 20.28 -4.85 -2.50
N SER A 203 20.20 -3.54 -2.68
CA SER A 203 19.96 -2.62 -1.57
C SER A 203 18.60 -2.87 -0.90
N ALA A 204 18.55 -2.70 0.41
CA ALA A 204 17.34 -2.91 1.19
C ALA A 204 16.16 -2.04 0.72
N GLU A 205 16.47 -0.82 0.26
CA GLU A 205 15.48 0.13 -0.26
C GLU A 205 14.80 -0.41 -1.53
N ARG A 206 15.57 -0.95 -2.48
CA ARG A 206 15.01 -1.54 -3.71
C ARG A 206 14.15 -2.77 -3.39
N VAL A 207 14.58 -3.60 -2.46
CA VAL A 207 13.81 -4.78 -1.99
C VAL A 207 12.52 -4.32 -1.31
N ARG A 208 12.58 -3.32 -0.42
CA ARG A 208 11.41 -2.71 0.23
C ARG A 208 10.40 -2.22 -0.79
N ASP A 209 10.83 -1.47 -1.78
CA ASP A 209 9.94 -0.86 -2.77
C ASP A 209 9.19 -1.92 -3.61
N GLU A 210 9.85 -3.01 -3.96
CA GLU A 210 9.19 -4.14 -4.63
C GLU A 210 8.23 -4.88 -3.67
N LEU A 211 8.59 -5.03 -2.38
CA LEU A 211 7.73 -5.62 -1.36
C LEU A 211 6.46 -4.80 -1.13
N ILE A 212 6.57 -3.49 -1.03
CA ILE A 212 5.40 -2.59 -0.91
C ILE A 212 4.47 -2.78 -2.12
N LYS A 213 5.00 -2.74 -3.33
CA LYS A 213 4.22 -2.92 -4.57
C LYS A 213 3.58 -4.31 -4.65
N LEU A 214 4.22 -5.34 -4.10
CA LEU A 214 3.67 -6.69 -4.03
C LEU A 214 2.50 -6.76 -3.04
N ILE A 215 2.67 -6.24 -1.83
CA ILE A 215 1.62 -6.22 -0.79
C ILE A 215 0.41 -5.39 -1.24
N CYS A 216 0.65 -4.29 -1.96
CA CYS A 216 -0.39 -3.43 -2.50
C CYS A 216 -0.99 -3.92 -3.83
N ALA A 217 -0.56 -5.06 -4.35
CA ALA A 217 -1.11 -5.65 -5.57
C ALA A 217 -2.52 -6.23 -5.37
N ASP A 218 -3.19 -6.60 -6.47
CA ASP A 218 -4.55 -7.14 -6.46
C ASP A 218 -4.60 -8.57 -5.91
N TYR A 219 -3.54 -9.36 -6.12
CA TYR A 219 -3.44 -10.77 -5.73
C TYR A 219 -2.17 -11.04 -4.91
N PRO A 220 -1.95 -10.38 -3.76
CA PRO A 220 -0.68 -10.43 -3.04
C PRO A 220 -0.31 -11.85 -2.56
N ARG A 221 -1.30 -12.72 -2.27
CA ARG A 221 -1.08 -14.13 -1.93
C ARG A 221 -0.25 -14.85 -2.99
N VAL A 222 -0.53 -14.62 -4.27
CA VAL A 222 0.18 -15.28 -5.39
C VAL A 222 1.68 -14.99 -5.31
N GLY A 223 2.04 -13.73 -5.16
CA GLY A 223 3.45 -13.32 -5.04
C GLY A 223 4.11 -13.76 -3.74
N LEU A 224 3.38 -13.71 -2.61
CA LEU A 224 3.91 -14.17 -1.31
C LEU A 224 4.18 -15.66 -1.30
N ASN A 225 3.29 -16.48 -1.86
CA ASN A 225 3.52 -17.92 -2.05
C ASN A 225 4.76 -18.17 -2.90
N LEU A 226 4.91 -17.43 -4.00
CA LEU A 226 6.08 -17.56 -4.87
C LEU A 226 7.38 -17.24 -4.12
N LEU A 227 7.42 -16.18 -3.30
CA LEU A 227 8.58 -15.85 -2.47
C LEU A 227 8.93 -16.97 -1.49
N VAL A 228 7.92 -17.60 -0.87
CA VAL A 228 8.12 -18.65 0.13
C VAL A 228 8.54 -19.97 -0.55
N GLU A 229 7.91 -20.35 -1.64
CA GLU A 229 8.16 -21.61 -2.35
C GLU A 229 9.51 -21.64 -3.05
N THR A 230 9.98 -20.50 -3.56
CA THR A 230 11.33 -20.36 -4.14
C THR A 230 12.43 -20.15 -3.09
N GLY A 231 12.08 -19.99 -1.82
CA GLY A 231 13.04 -19.72 -0.74
C GLY A 231 13.50 -18.24 -0.67
N LEU A 232 13.07 -17.40 -1.61
CA LEU A 232 13.45 -15.98 -1.66
C LEU A 232 13.00 -15.23 -0.39
N ALA A 233 11.83 -15.59 0.18
CA ALA A 233 11.34 -15.05 1.43
C ALA A 233 12.33 -15.23 2.59
N GLY A 234 13.14 -16.28 2.59
CA GLY A 234 14.16 -16.53 3.62
C GLY A 234 15.21 -15.41 3.73
N TYR A 235 15.47 -14.70 2.66
CA TYR A 235 16.39 -13.57 2.61
C TYR A 235 15.71 -12.22 2.82
N VAL A 236 14.48 -12.05 2.35
CA VAL A 236 13.76 -10.77 2.34
C VAL A 236 12.89 -10.59 3.58
N LEU A 237 12.10 -11.61 3.92
CA LEU A 237 11.13 -11.61 5.02
C LEU A 237 11.09 -13.00 5.67
N PRO A 238 12.19 -13.45 6.33
CA PRO A 238 12.31 -14.81 6.87
C PRO A 238 11.26 -15.14 7.94
N GLU A 239 10.63 -14.14 8.52
CA GLU A 239 9.54 -14.33 9.46
C GLU A 239 8.31 -14.98 8.78
N LEU A 240 8.11 -14.75 7.48
CA LEU A 240 6.96 -15.28 6.76
C LEU A 240 7.01 -16.80 6.56
N PRO A 241 8.07 -17.41 5.99
CA PRO A 241 8.17 -18.88 5.92
C PRO A 241 8.23 -19.54 7.31
N ALA A 242 8.71 -18.86 8.34
CA ALA A 242 8.72 -19.36 9.71
C ALA A 242 7.32 -19.60 10.30
N LEU A 243 6.26 -19.00 9.72
CA LEU A 243 4.87 -19.26 10.09
C LEU A 243 4.35 -20.64 9.62
N ARG A 244 5.04 -21.30 8.70
CA ARG A 244 4.80 -22.72 8.33
C ARG A 244 5.32 -23.62 9.44
N MET A 245 4.64 -23.61 10.58
CA MET A 245 5.00 -24.45 11.73
C MET A 245 4.49 -25.88 11.50
N GLU A 246 5.20 -26.87 12.04
CA GLU A 246 4.71 -28.25 12.11
C GLU A 246 3.35 -28.27 12.80
N MET A 247 2.38 -28.98 12.21
CA MET A 247 1.06 -29.12 12.81
C MET A 247 1.18 -29.84 14.15
N ASP A 248 0.45 -29.34 15.15
CA ASP A 248 0.27 -29.97 16.42
C ASP A 248 -0.34 -31.37 16.22
N PRO A 249 0.17 -32.42 16.93
CA PRO A 249 -0.41 -33.76 16.87
C PRO A 249 -1.93 -33.82 17.15
N SER A 250 -2.46 -32.83 17.89
CA SER A 250 -3.90 -32.70 18.17
C SER A 250 -4.71 -32.07 17.02
N HIS A 251 -4.10 -31.62 15.94
CA HIS A 251 -4.73 -30.92 14.79
C HIS A 251 -5.60 -29.72 15.19
N ARG A 252 -5.39 -29.15 16.37
CA ARG A 252 -6.20 -28.03 16.91
C ARG A 252 -5.75 -26.66 16.41
N HIS A 253 -4.48 -26.52 15.97
CA HIS A 253 -3.95 -25.28 15.45
C HIS A 253 -3.97 -25.29 13.93
N LYS A 254 -4.54 -24.25 13.34
CA LYS A 254 -4.49 -23.98 11.90
C LYS A 254 -3.04 -23.67 11.52
N ASP A 255 -2.69 -23.94 10.25
CA ASP A 255 -1.45 -23.42 9.67
C ASP A 255 -1.45 -21.89 9.81
N VAL A 256 -0.48 -21.36 10.60
CA VAL A 256 -0.41 -19.92 10.89
C VAL A 256 -0.05 -19.13 9.64
N TYR A 257 0.70 -19.71 8.72
CA TYR A 257 0.99 -19.10 7.43
C TYR A 257 -0.28 -18.88 6.60
N GLU A 258 -1.07 -19.94 6.38
CA GLU A 258 -2.33 -19.87 5.65
C GLU A 258 -3.35 -18.97 6.34
N HIS A 259 -3.37 -18.97 7.68
CA HIS A 259 -4.18 -18.06 8.46
C HIS A 259 -3.80 -16.60 8.21
N SER A 260 -2.50 -16.26 8.27
CA SER A 260 -2.00 -14.90 8.05
C SER A 260 -2.31 -14.37 6.65
N LEU A 261 -2.17 -15.23 5.62
CA LEU A 261 -2.58 -14.88 4.26
C LEU A 261 -4.09 -14.60 4.18
N LYS A 262 -4.91 -15.44 4.84
CA LYS A 262 -6.35 -15.26 4.86
C LYS A 262 -6.77 -13.97 5.58
N VAL A 263 -6.14 -13.66 6.69
CA VAL A 263 -6.40 -12.42 7.44
C VAL A 263 -6.07 -11.20 6.58
N MET A 264 -4.95 -11.23 5.85
CA MET A 264 -4.60 -10.16 4.90
C MET A 264 -5.65 -10.02 3.78
N GLU A 265 -6.11 -11.11 3.18
CA GLU A 265 -7.17 -11.08 2.14
C GLU A 265 -8.47 -10.49 2.69
N GLN A 266 -8.88 -10.89 3.90
CA GLN A 266 -10.07 -10.33 4.55
C GLN A 266 -9.90 -8.85 4.94
N ALA A 267 -8.66 -8.39 5.20
CA ALA A 267 -8.38 -6.99 5.45
C ALA A 267 -8.49 -6.15 4.17
N ILE A 268 -8.03 -6.69 3.04
CA ILE A 268 -8.19 -6.06 1.71
C ILE A 268 -9.69 -5.83 1.40
N GLU A 269 -10.55 -6.81 1.68
CA GLU A 269 -12.00 -6.66 1.51
C GLU A 269 -12.64 -5.56 2.37
N LYS A 270 -11.92 -5.06 3.39
CA LYS A 270 -12.38 -4.02 4.33
C LYS A 270 -11.69 -2.67 4.12
N GLU A 271 -10.85 -2.56 3.11
CA GLU A 271 -10.33 -1.27 2.68
C GLU A 271 -11.47 -0.37 2.19
N THR A 272 -11.25 0.94 2.18
CA THR A 272 -12.25 1.93 1.81
C THR A 272 -11.88 2.62 0.50
N ASP A 273 -12.82 3.39 -0.05
CA ASP A 273 -12.54 4.32 -1.13
C ASP A 273 -11.57 5.43 -0.68
N ALA A 274 -11.09 6.23 -1.62
CA ALA A 274 -10.04 7.23 -1.41
C ALA A 274 -10.31 8.21 -0.26
N ASP A 275 -11.58 8.55 -0.01
CA ASP A 275 -11.98 9.48 1.05
C ASP A 275 -12.27 8.80 2.40
N GLY A 276 -12.16 7.47 2.46
CA GLY A 276 -12.42 6.70 3.67
C GLY A 276 -11.20 6.57 4.59
N PRO A 277 -11.40 6.02 5.80
CA PRO A 277 -10.35 5.98 6.83
C PRO A 277 -9.21 4.98 6.56
N CYS A 278 -9.37 4.07 5.61
CA CYS A 278 -8.34 3.09 5.20
C CYS A 278 -8.35 2.93 3.68
N PRO A 279 -7.92 3.94 2.93
CA PRO A 279 -8.03 3.96 1.47
C PRO A 279 -7.20 2.86 0.82
N ALA A 280 -7.81 2.14 -0.12
CA ALA A 280 -7.16 1.10 -0.89
C ALA A 280 -6.16 1.66 -1.92
N PRO A 281 -4.98 1.04 -2.07
CA PRO A 281 -4.44 -0.06 -1.28
C PRO A 281 -3.73 0.42 0.00
N ASP A 282 -4.20 0.02 1.18
CA ASP A 282 -3.59 0.39 2.47
C ASP A 282 -2.45 -0.57 2.87
N PHE A 283 -1.22 -0.19 2.56
CA PHE A 283 -0.03 -0.98 2.88
C PHE A 283 0.07 -1.32 4.38
N VAL A 284 -0.20 -0.36 5.26
CA VAL A 284 -0.07 -0.54 6.72
C VAL A 284 -1.03 -1.61 7.22
N LEU A 285 -2.30 -1.54 6.78
CA LEU A 285 -3.32 -2.53 7.15
C LEU A 285 -2.98 -3.91 6.60
N ARG A 286 -2.64 -4.01 5.31
CA ARG A 286 -2.31 -5.29 4.66
C ARG A 286 -1.09 -5.95 5.28
N PHE A 287 -0.03 -5.17 5.52
CA PHE A 287 1.23 -5.70 6.05
C PHE A 287 1.11 -6.07 7.53
N ALA A 288 0.41 -5.27 8.33
CA ALA A 288 0.08 -5.63 9.71
C ALA A 288 -0.76 -6.91 9.78
N SER A 289 -1.74 -7.07 8.89
CA SER A 289 -2.58 -8.27 8.80
C SER A 289 -1.78 -9.52 8.43
N LEU A 290 -0.81 -9.39 7.52
CA LEU A 290 0.10 -10.48 7.19
C LEU A 290 1.01 -10.86 8.36
N LEU A 291 1.45 -9.89 9.17
CA LEU A 291 2.45 -10.07 10.20
C LEU A 291 1.91 -10.14 11.63
N HIS A 292 0.58 -10.10 11.86
CA HIS A 292 0.01 -10.02 13.20
C HIS A 292 0.48 -11.17 14.10
N ASP A 293 0.67 -12.33 13.54
CA ASP A 293 1.01 -13.58 14.23
C ASP A 293 2.50 -13.97 14.15
N ILE A 294 3.39 -13.11 13.62
CA ILE A 294 4.82 -13.47 13.43
C ILE A 294 5.57 -13.79 14.72
N GLY A 295 5.02 -13.43 15.86
CA GLY A 295 5.57 -13.79 17.17
C GLY A 295 5.32 -15.25 17.57
N LYS A 296 4.33 -15.94 16.98
CA LYS A 296 3.92 -17.29 17.36
C LYS A 296 5.05 -18.33 17.31
N PRO A 297 5.88 -18.41 16.27
CA PRO A 297 6.98 -19.36 16.23
C PRO A 297 7.96 -19.24 17.41
N LYS A 298 8.20 -18.00 17.87
CA LYS A 298 9.13 -17.74 19.00
C LYS A 298 8.50 -17.91 20.36
N THR A 299 7.18 -17.84 20.48
CA THR A 299 6.46 -17.93 21.75
C THR A 299 5.75 -19.25 21.94
N ARG A 300 5.87 -20.18 20.98
CA ARG A 300 5.27 -21.50 21.03
C ARG A 300 5.77 -22.27 22.26
N ARG A 301 4.84 -22.77 23.07
CA ARG A 301 5.11 -23.65 24.22
C ARG A 301 4.14 -24.83 24.19
N PHE A 302 4.67 -26.00 24.53
CA PHE A 302 3.87 -27.20 24.74
C PHE A 302 3.54 -27.27 26.22
N GLU A 303 2.25 -27.25 26.55
CA GLU A 303 1.76 -27.33 27.90
C GLU A 303 1.67 -28.77 28.39
N LYS A 304 1.54 -28.98 29.71
CA LYS A 304 1.51 -30.31 30.30
C LYS A 304 0.33 -31.19 29.88
N ASP A 305 -0.76 -30.56 29.49
CA ASP A 305 -1.99 -31.19 28.99
C ASP A 305 -1.94 -31.51 27.48
N GLY A 306 -0.81 -31.28 26.82
CA GLY A 306 -0.61 -31.48 25.38
C GLY A 306 -1.15 -30.33 24.52
N SER A 307 -1.68 -29.27 25.11
CA SER A 307 -2.07 -28.07 24.38
C SER A 307 -0.83 -27.22 24.00
N VAL A 308 -1.02 -26.29 23.05
CA VAL A 308 0.02 -25.35 22.65
C VAL A 308 -0.43 -23.94 22.99
N SER A 309 0.44 -23.18 23.62
CA SER A 309 0.22 -21.77 23.93
C SER A 309 1.20 -20.85 23.16
N PHE A 310 0.80 -19.58 22.95
CA PHE A 310 1.54 -18.55 22.27
C PHE A 310 1.53 -17.24 23.07
N LEU A 311 1.82 -17.32 24.35
CA LEU A 311 1.73 -16.17 25.26
C LEU A 311 2.63 -15.02 24.79
N GLN A 312 2.08 -13.80 24.78
CA GLN A 312 2.76 -12.55 24.39
C GLN A 312 3.29 -12.54 22.94
N HIS A 313 2.71 -13.34 22.03
CA HIS A 313 3.14 -13.32 20.62
C HIS A 313 2.90 -11.95 19.94
N ASP A 314 1.93 -11.19 20.39
CA ASP A 314 1.63 -9.82 20.01
C ASP A 314 2.80 -8.87 20.32
N VAL A 315 3.27 -8.83 21.56
CA VAL A 315 4.41 -8.00 21.99
C VAL A 315 5.72 -8.44 21.35
N VAL A 316 5.96 -9.76 21.28
CA VAL A 316 7.15 -10.31 20.60
C VAL A 316 7.09 -10.03 19.11
N GLY A 317 5.93 -10.22 18.49
CA GLY A 317 5.68 -9.91 17.08
C GLY A 317 5.96 -8.45 16.74
N ALA A 318 5.45 -7.51 17.54
CA ALA A 318 5.70 -6.08 17.36
C ALA A 318 7.20 -5.72 17.38
N ARG A 319 7.99 -6.37 18.27
CA ARG A 319 9.46 -6.18 18.29
C ARG A 319 10.12 -6.76 17.04
N MET A 320 9.63 -7.90 16.55
CA MET A 320 10.14 -8.51 15.31
C MET A 320 9.84 -7.64 14.10
N VAL A 321 8.62 -7.09 13.99
CA VAL A 321 8.23 -6.12 12.97
C VAL A 321 9.18 -4.94 12.95
N LYS A 322 9.38 -4.28 14.09
CA LYS A 322 10.29 -3.12 14.21
C LYS A 322 11.70 -3.46 13.72
N LYS A 323 12.21 -4.64 14.08
CA LYS A 323 13.55 -5.08 13.65
C LYS A 323 13.61 -5.32 12.15
N ARG A 324 12.63 -6.05 11.58
CA ARG A 324 12.59 -6.37 10.15
C ARG A 324 12.42 -5.13 9.29
N MET A 325 11.47 -4.28 9.62
CA MET A 325 11.20 -3.08 8.82
C MET A 325 12.36 -2.08 8.87
N ARG A 326 13.08 -1.96 9.99
CA ARG A 326 14.32 -1.19 10.04
C ARG A 326 15.41 -1.76 9.13
N ALA A 327 15.57 -3.09 9.11
CA ALA A 327 16.53 -3.74 8.21
C ALA A 327 16.18 -3.49 6.72
N LEU A 328 14.90 -3.39 6.40
CA LEU A 328 14.39 -3.05 5.07
C LEU A 328 14.31 -1.52 4.81
N ARG A 329 14.82 -0.69 5.72
CA ARG A 329 14.86 0.78 5.56
C ARG A 329 13.50 1.45 5.36
N PHE A 330 12.45 0.95 6.01
CA PHE A 330 11.19 1.69 6.11
C PHE A 330 11.36 2.97 6.94
N ASP A 331 10.50 3.95 6.71
CA ASP A 331 10.42 5.14 7.55
C ASP A 331 9.85 4.82 8.95
N ASN A 332 10.14 5.70 9.90
CA ASN A 332 9.80 5.46 11.30
C ASN A 332 8.29 5.44 11.58
N ASP A 333 7.50 6.19 10.83
CA ASP A 333 6.06 6.31 11.08
C ASP A 333 5.34 5.07 10.55
N THR A 334 5.71 4.57 9.38
CA THR A 334 5.24 3.27 8.87
C THR A 334 5.62 2.13 9.82
N ILE A 335 6.87 2.12 10.35
CA ILE A 335 7.30 1.10 11.34
C ILE A 335 6.46 1.15 12.60
N LYS A 336 6.20 2.35 13.14
CA LYS A 336 5.38 2.53 14.35
C LYS A 336 3.95 2.06 14.12
N ALA A 337 3.35 2.44 12.99
CA ALA A 337 1.98 2.09 12.64
C ALA A 337 1.78 0.57 12.55
N VAL A 338 2.59 -0.13 11.74
CA VAL A 338 2.50 -1.58 11.59
C VAL A 338 2.76 -2.30 12.91
N ALA A 339 3.82 -1.91 13.64
CA ALA A 339 4.16 -2.54 14.92
C ALA A 339 3.07 -2.31 15.99
N ARG A 340 2.40 -1.15 15.98
CA ARG A 340 1.32 -0.85 16.91
C ARG A 340 0.10 -1.72 16.65
N LEU A 341 -0.26 -1.92 15.40
CA LEU A 341 -1.35 -2.82 15.02
C LEU A 341 -1.07 -4.26 15.47
N VAL A 342 0.15 -4.75 15.21
CA VAL A 342 0.56 -6.09 15.66
C VAL A 342 0.55 -6.21 17.18
N GLU A 343 0.97 -5.19 17.93
CA GLU A 343 0.95 -5.18 19.39
C GLU A 343 -0.47 -5.21 19.98
N LEU A 344 -1.42 -4.59 19.30
CA LEU A 344 -2.78 -4.40 19.82
C LEU A 344 -3.81 -5.39 19.29
N HIS A 345 -3.49 -6.22 18.28
CA HIS A 345 -4.50 -7.05 17.60
C HIS A 345 -5.26 -7.99 18.54
N MET A 346 -4.63 -8.43 19.63
CA MET A 346 -5.26 -9.31 20.64
C MET A 346 -6.14 -8.58 21.66
N ARG A 347 -6.09 -7.24 21.72
CA ARG A 347 -6.78 -6.48 22.77
C ARG A 347 -8.30 -6.67 22.77
N PHE A 348 -8.92 -6.79 21.61
CA PHE A 348 -10.38 -6.97 21.49
C PHE A 348 -10.89 -8.22 22.19
N TYR A 349 -10.12 -9.30 22.28
CA TYR A 349 -10.57 -10.52 22.94
C TYR A 349 -10.96 -10.28 24.41
N GLY A 350 -10.27 -9.37 25.12
CA GLY A 350 -10.63 -8.97 26.48
C GLY A 350 -11.96 -8.23 26.58
N TYR A 351 -12.40 -7.51 25.55
CA TYR A 351 -13.72 -6.84 25.52
C TYR A 351 -14.86 -7.84 25.59
N ARG A 352 -14.77 -8.88 24.80
CA ARG A 352 -15.80 -9.92 24.72
C ARG A 352 -15.95 -10.74 26.00
N GLU A 353 -14.84 -11.05 26.68
CA GLU A 353 -14.81 -11.98 27.82
C GLU A 353 -15.28 -11.33 29.12
N ALA A 354 -14.92 -10.09 29.37
CA ALA A 354 -15.07 -9.45 30.69
C ALA A 354 -16.00 -8.23 30.69
N GLY A 355 -16.44 -7.74 29.52
CA GLY A 355 -17.09 -6.42 29.42
C GLY A 355 -16.15 -5.30 29.90
N TRP A 356 -15.89 -4.30 29.06
CA TRP A 356 -14.99 -3.19 29.47
C TRP A 356 -15.76 -2.09 30.16
N THR A 357 -15.12 -1.45 31.14
CA THR A 357 -15.55 -0.16 31.67
C THR A 357 -15.26 0.93 30.63
N ASP A 358 -15.92 2.10 30.75
CA ASP A 358 -15.67 3.25 29.86
C ASP A 358 -14.19 3.68 29.90
N SER A 359 -13.56 3.61 31.08
CA SER A 359 -12.12 3.86 31.23
C SER A 359 -11.26 2.88 30.41
N ALA A 360 -11.66 1.62 30.28
CA ALA A 360 -10.96 0.64 29.47
C ALA A 360 -11.16 0.90 27.97
N VAL A 361 -12.35 1.31 27.54
CA VAL A 361 -12.65 1.75 26.17
C VAL A 361 -11.80 2.98 25.81
N ARG A 362 -11.78 4.01 26.66
CA ARG A 362 -10.93 5.21 26.44
C ARG A 362 -9.45 4.86 26.32
N ARG A 363 -8.98 3.93 27.15
CA ARG A 363 -7.59 3.45 27.08
C ARG A 363 -7.30 2.73 25.77
N TYR A 364 -8.22 1.92 25.29
CA TYR A 364 -8.10 1.24 24.00
C TYR A 364 -8.00 2.24 22.85
N VAL A 365 -8.89 3.23 22.78
CA VAL A 365 -8.88 4.30 21.78
C VAL A 365 -7.57 5.10 21.85
N ARG A 366 -7.15 5.54 23.04
CA ARG A 366 -5.90 6.27 23.25
C ARG A 366 -4.69 5.45 22.81
N ASP A 367 -4.65 4.17 23.16
CA ASP A 367 -3.54 3.29 22.84
C ASP A 367 -3.49 2.99 21.31
N ALA A 368 -4.62 2.92 20.63
CA ALA A 368 -4.69 2.75 19.18
C ALA A 368 -4.31 4.05 18.44
N GLY A 369 -4.72 5.22 18.96
CA GLY A 369 -4.48 6.52 18.36
C GLY A 369 -4.95 6.56 16.91
N GLU A 370 -4.14 7.09 16.00
CA GLU A 370 -4.43 7.19 14.56
C GLU A 370 -4.65 5.84 13.88
N GLN A 371 -4.24 4.73 14.52
CA GLN A 371 -4.40 3.39 13.96
C GLN A 371 -5.74 2.73 14.34
N LEU A 372 -6.64 3.42 15.05
CA LEU A 372 -7.88 2.84 15.56
C LEU A 372 -8.71 2.17 14.44
N GLN A 373 -8.90 2.87 13.34
CA GLN A 373 -9.69 2.36 12.22
C GLN A 373 -9.04 1.13 11.54
N ARG A 374 -7.70 1.13 11.40
CA ARG A 374 -6.97 -0.05 10.90
C ARG A 374 -7.01 -1.20 11.89
N LEU A 375 -6.95 -0.91 13.19
CA LEU A 375 -7.03 -1.93 14.25
C LEU A 375 -8.39 -2.63 14.24
N HIS A 376 -9.50 -1.91 14.09
CA HIS A 376 -10.83 -2.50 13.95
C HIS A 376 -10.90 -3.43 12.73
N ARG A 377 -10.38 -3.00 11.58
CA ARG A 377 -10.37 -3.84 10.35
C ARG A 377 -9.49 -5.06 10.48
N LEU A 378 -8.29 -4.92 11.05
CA LEU A 378 -7.41 -6.05 11.34
C LEU A 378 -8.10 -7.07 12.27
N SER A 379 -8.65 -6.62 13.39
CA SER A 379 -9.30 -7.49 14.38
C SER A 379 -10.53 -8.19 13.80
N ARG A 380 -11.34 -7.49 12.99
CA ARG A 380 -12.46 -8.12 12.26
C ARG A 380 -11.98 -9.12 11.21
N SER A 381 -10.81 -8.91 10.62
CA SER A 381 -10.23 -9.80 9.61
C SER A 381 -9.61 -11.04 10.20
N ASP A 382 -9.15 -10.99 11.46
CA ASP A 382 -8.61 -12.14 12.19
C ASP A 382 -9.69 -13.20 12.55
N VAL A 383 -10.98 -12.87 12.36
CA VAL A 383 -12.08 -13.80 12.55
C VAL A 383 -12.16 -14.81 11.39
N THR A 384 -11.45 -15.92 11.51
CA THR A 384 -11.40 -16.98 10.49
C THR A 384 -12.16 -18.25 10.89
N THR A 385 -13.10 -18.14 11.85
CA THR A 385 -13.90 -19.29 12.31
C THR A 385 -14.91 -19.75 11.26
N ARG A 386 -15.05 -21.08 11.10
CA ARG A 386 -16.11 -21.70 10.26
C ARG A 386 -17.47 -21.74 10.96
N ASN A 387 -17.51 -21.51 12.28
CA ASN A 387 -18.75 -21.51 13.05
C ASN A 387 -19.51 -20.19 12.82
N LYS A 388 -20.57 -20.23 12.03
CA LYS A 388 -21.39 -19.06 11.68
C LYS A 388 -22.00 -18.35 12.90
N ARG A 389 -22.37 -19.10 13.97
CA ARG A 389 -22.91 -18.52 15.20
C ARG A 389 -21.84 -17.72 15.94
N MET A 390 -20.64 -18.28 16.03
CA MET A 390 -19.48 -17.61 16.64
C MET A 390 -19.09 -16.35 15.83
N ALA A 391 -19.01 -16.45 14.50
CA ALA A 391 -18.70 -15.32 13.64
C ALA A 391 -19.71 -14.17 13.82
N ARG A 392 -21.00 -14.46 13.89
CA ARG A 392 -22.06 -13.45 14.16
C ARG A 392 -21.91 -12.81 15.53
N SER A 393 -21.65 -13.60 16.57
CA SER A 393 -21.46 -13.09 17.94
C SER A 393 -20.23 -12.16 18.02
N LEU A 394 -19.14 -12.49 17.31
CA LEU A 394 -17.97 -11.62 17.22
C LEU A 394 -18.28 -10.32 16.48
N ALA A 395 -18.97 -10.40 15.33
CA ALA A 395 -19.36 -9.21 14.57
C ALA A 395 -20.19 -8.24 15.43
N GLN A 396 -21.19 -8.78 16.15
CA GLN A 396 -22.02 -7.97 17.08
C GLN A 396 -21.20 -7.32 18.20
N ALA A 397 -20.21 -8.04 18.75
CA ALA A 397 -19.34 -7.47 19.78
C ALA A 397 -18.42 -6.35 19.23
N TYR A 398 -17.97 -6.45 17.98
CA TYR A 398 -17.25 -5.35 17.32
C TYR A 398 -18.15 -4.14 17.08
N ASP A 399 -19.36 -4.36 16.56
CA ASP A 399 -20.33 -3.29 16.32
C ASP A 399 -20.69 -2.59 17.64
N ASP A 400 -20.85 -3.33 18.73
CA ASP A 400 -21.11 -2.79 20.06
C ASP A 400 -19.95 -1.94 20.57
N LEU A 401 -18.70 -2.41 20.41
CA LEU A 401 -17.52 -1.63 20.81
C LEU A 401 -17.39 -0.34 20.02
N GLU A 402 -17.55 -0.38 18.70
CA GLU A 402 -17.46 0.81 17.84
C GLU A 402 -18.54 1.83 18.19
N ARG A 403 -19.81 1.39 18.33
CA ARG A 403 -20.92 2.23 18.78
C ARG A 403 -20.62 2.89 20.14
N ARG A 404 -20.10 2.11 21.09
CA ARG A 404 -19.76 2.62 22.43
C ARG A 404 -18.62 3.65 22.41
N ILE A 405 -17.65 3.48 21.51
CA ILE A 405 -16.59 4.47 21.29
C ILE A 405 -17.20 5.78 20.82
N ASP A 406 -18.10 5.72 19.83
CA ASP A 406 -18.76 6.90 19.27
C ASP A 406 -19.64 7.60 20.32
N GLU A 407 -20.40 6.83 21.12
CA GLU A 407 -21.22 7.36 22.22
C GLU A 407 -20.37 8.09 23.28
N LEU A 408 -19.23 7.49 23.66
CA LEU A 408 -18.32 8.12 24.64
C LEU A 408 -17.65 9.37 24.07
N ALA A 409 -17.23 9.35 22.79
CA ALA A 409 -16.66 10.52 22.14
C ALA A 409 -17.67 11.68 22.08
N ALA A 410 -18.90 11.40 21.65
CA ALA A 410 -19.97 12.39 21.61
C ALA A 410 -20.30 12.95 23.02
N GLN A 411 -20.32 12.09 24.06
CA GLN A 411 -20.55 12.53 25.43
C GLN A 411 -19.42 13.44 25.94
N GLU A 412 -18.17 13.10 25.64
CA GLU A 412 -17.00 13.91 26.00
C GLU A 412 -16.98 15.27 25.29
N GLU A 413 -17.40 15.30 24.02
CA GLU A 413 -17.57 16.55 23.28
C GLU A 413 -18.65 17.45 23.94
N LEU A 414 -19.80 16.87 24.32
CA LEU A 414 -20.87 17.57 25.04
C LEU A 414 -20.38 18.05 26.41
N ASP A 415 -19.67 17.18 27.16
CA ASP A 415 -19.16 17.55 28.50
C ASP A 415 -18.03 18.60 28.42
N ALA A 416 -17.33 18.69 27.29
CA ALA A 416 -16.31 19.69 27.02
C ALA A 416 -16.91 21.05 26.57
N MET A 417 -18.18 21.08 26.14
CA MET A 417 -18.84 22.34 25.77
C MET A 417 -18.92 23.27 26.96
N ARG A 418 -18.67 24.54 26.69
CA ARG A 418 -18.82 25.62 27.65
C ARG A 418 -19.67 26.70 27.01
N PRO A 419 -20.52 27.41 27.79
CA PRO A 419 -21.21 28.56 27.26
C PRO A 419 -20.21 29.69 26.95
N GLU A 420 -20.62 30.65 26.18
CA GLU A 420 -19.82 31.78 25.74
C GLU A 420 -19.37 32.69 26.90
N LEU A 421 -20.12 32.69 28.01
CA LEU A 421 -19.77 33.44 29.22
C LEU A 421 -19.45 32.45 30.36
N ASP A 422 -18.37 32.68 31.04
CA ASP A 422 -18.01 31.97 32.27
C ASP A 422 -18.73 32.54 33.50
N GLY A 423 -18.52 31.91 34.66
CA GLY A 423 -19.19 32.34 35.91
C GLY A 423 -18.85 33.77 36.34
N GLU A 424 -17.61 34.22 36.09
CA GLU A 424 -17.19 35.59 36.45
C GLU A 424 -17.85 36.62 35.51
N GLN A 425 -17.88 36.32 34.22
CA GLN A 425 -18.54 37.15 33.22
C GLN A 425 -20.06 37.24 33.46
N ILE A 426 -20.71 36.12 33.83
CA ILE A 426 -22.13 36.09 34.19
C ILE A 426 -22.41 36.99 35.40
N MET A 427 -21.60 36.87 36.44
CA MET A 427 -21.72 37.74 37.64
C MET A 427 -21.57 39.20 37.28
N ALA A 428 -20.59 39.53 36.44
CA ALA A 428 -20.35 40.89 35.99
C ALA A 428 -21.52 41.47 35.16
N VAL A 429 -22.08 40.65 34.24
CA VAL A 429 -23.22 41.05 33.38
C VAL A 429 -24.51 41.26 34.18
N LEU A 430 -24.79 40.35 35.15
CA LEU A 430 -26.03 40.38 35.92
C LEU A 430 -25.92 41.20 37.19
N GLY A 431 -24.73 41.63 37.63
CA GLY A 431 -24.51 42.39 38.87
C GLY A 431 -24.84 41.60 40.14
N ILE A 432 -24.56 40.27 40.15
CA ILE A 432 -24.89 39.36 41.26
C ILE A 432 -23.64 38.77 41.90
N ASP A 433 -23.77 38.42 43.19
CA ASP A 433 -22.74 37.69 43.91
C ASP A 433 -22.72 36.21 43.59
N PRO A 434 -21.59 35.48 43.88
CA PRO A 434 -21.49 34.06 43.70
C PRO A 434 -22.61 33.32 44.44
N GLY A 435 -23.37 32.48 43.70
CA GLY A 435 -24.50 31.78 44.31
C GLY A 435 -25.23 30.85 43.31
N PRO A 436 -26.32 30.22 43.77
CA PRO A 436 -27.10 29.28 42.95
C PRO A 436 -27.63 29.88 41.64
N LEU A 437 -27.90 31.18 41.63
CA LEU A 437 -28.39 31.91 40.44
C LEU A 437 -27.34 31.96 39.30
N VAL A 438 -26.06 32.08 39.64
CA VAL A 438 -24.98 32.00 38.66
C VAL A 438 -24.97 30.63 37.99
N GLY A 439 -25.17 29.54 38.77
CA GLY A 439 -25.27 28.19 38.23
C GLY A 439 -26.51 28.00 37.33
N GLN A 440 -27.64 28.64 37.63
CA GLN A 440 -28.84 28.59 36.77
C GLN A 440 -28.61 29.35 35.46
N ALA A 441 -28.01 30.52 35.53
CA ALA A 441 -27.66 31.34 34.38
C ALA A 441 -26.66 30.62 33.46
N TYR A 442 -25.64 30.01 34.06
CA TYR A 442 -24.65 29.20 33.34
C TYR A 442 -25.33 28.01 32.62
N LYS A 443 -26.23 27.31 33.31
CA LYS A 443 -26.98 26.21 32.73
C LYS A 443 -27.90 26.64 31.59
N PHE A 444 -28.52 27.80 31.72
CA PHE A 444 -29.33 28.42 30.66
C PHE A 444 -28.48 28.69 29.41
N LEU A 445 -27.34 29.35 29.55
CA LEU A 445 -26.43 29.61 28.43
C LEU A 445 -25.86 28.33 27.80
N LEU A 446 -25.54 27.32 28.62
CA LEU A 446 -25.09 26.03 28.11
C LEU A 446 -26.18 25.33 27.29
N ASN A 447 -27.43 25.33 27.75
CA ASN A 447 -28.54 24.76 26.99
C ASN A 447 -28.76 25.52 25.69
N LEU A 448 -28.67 26.86 25.72
CA LEU A 448 -28.79 27.68 24.53
C LEU A 448 -27.73 27.35 23.49
N ARG A 449 -26.47 27.13 23.92
CA ARG A 449 -25.39 26.71 23.06
C ARG A 449 -25.60 25.29 22.48
N LEU A 450 -26.18 24.41 23.29
CA LEU A 450 -26.52 23.04 22.82
C LEU A 450 -27.63 23.05 21.76
N ASP A 451 -28.61 23.95 21.91
CA ASP A 451 -29.78 24.02 21.04
C ASP A 451 -29.51 24.81 19.74
N GLU A 452 -28.80 25.93 19.82
CA GLU A 452 -28.64 26.90 18.73
C GLU A 452 -27.17 26.97 18.18
N GLY A 453 -26.22 26.33 18.83
CA GLY A 453 -24.80 26.37 18.44
C GLY A 453 -24.08 27.59 19.00
N GLU A 454 -22.96 27.98 18.41
CA GLU A 454 -22.13 29.10 18.86
C GLU A 454 -22.74 30.44 18.47
N LEU A 455 -23.13 31.24 19.47
CA LEU A 455 -23.82 32.51 19.27
C LEU A 455 -22.91 33.75 19.35
N GLY A 456 -21.71 33.58 19.96
CA GLY A 456 -20.81 34.67 20.32
C GLY A 456 -21.22 35.42 21.60
N GLU A 457 -20.25 36.13 22.24
CA GLU A 457 -20.43 36.74 23.56
C GLU A 457 -21.53 37.83 23.59
N GLU A 458 -21.66 38.61 22.52
CA GLU A 458 -22.68 39.70 22.46
C GLU A 458 -24.11 39.14 22.48
N GLU A 459 -24.41 38.14 21.66
CA GLU A 459 -25.75 37.55 21.60
C GLU A 459 -26.02 36.69 22.83
N ALA A 460 -25.04 35.97 23.36
CA ALA A 460 -25.16 35.23 24.61
C ALA A 460 -25.50 36.20 25.79
N THR A 461 -24.81 37.33 25.87
CA THR A 461 -25.11 38.40 26.86
C THR A 461 -26.52 38.94 26.72
N ARG A 462 -26.94 39.23 25.49
CA ARG A 462 -28.29 39.72 25.22
C ARG A 462 -29.38 38.73 25.68
N ARG A 463 -29.21 37.46 25.36
CA ARG A 463 -30.12 36.37 25.76
C ARG A 463 -30.12 36.13 27.25
N LEU A 464 -28.97 36.23 27.89
CA LEU A 464 -28.83 36.12 29.34
C LEU A 464 -29.63 37.24 30.08
N LEU A 465 -29.54 38.47 29.59
CA LEU A 465 -30.29 39.60 30.18
C LEU A 465 -31.80 39.44 30.03
N VAL A 466 -32.27 38.92 28.88
CA VAL A 466 -33.71 38.63 28.68
C VAL A 466 -34.16 37.54 29.65
N TRP A 467 -33.40 36.43 29.75
CA TRP A 467 -33.70 35.35 30.68
C TRP A 467 -33.70 35.83 32.14
N TRP A 468 -32.78 36.72 32.49
CA TRP A 468 -32.69 37.30 33.84
C TRP A 468 -33.90 38.14 34.23
N GLN A 469 -34.48 38.89 33.31
CA GLN A 469 -35.71 39.67 33.56
C GLN A 469 -36.90 38.78 33.93
N GLU A 470 -36.91 37.54 33.44
CA GLU A 470 -38.00 36.59 33.71
C GLU A 470 -37.75 35.72 34.96
N HIS A 471 -36.50 35.52 35.39
CA HIS A 471 -36.11 34.51 36.38
C HIS A 471 -35.30 35.08 37.57
N GLY A 472 -34.83 36.30 37.49
CA GLY A 472 -33.93 36.92 38.49
C GLY A 472 -34.60 37.49 39.73
N GLU A 473 -35.93 37.58 39.77
CA GLU A 473 -36.70 38.12 40.90
C GLU A 473 -37.37 37.05 41.78
N SER A 474 -36.97 35.77 41.65
CA SER A 474 -37.59 34.66 42.38
C SER A 474 -36.77 34.20 43.56
#